data_19bc9855bdaa5d271fb88172fd74b4d4
#
_entry.id   19bc9855bdaa5d271fb88172fd74b4d4
#
_cell.length_a   1.000
_cell.length_b   1.000
_cell.length_c   1.000
_cell.angle_alpha   90.00
_cell.angle_beta   90.00
_cell.angle_gamma   90.00
#
_symmetry.space_group_name_H-M   'P 1'
#
loop_
_entity.id
_entity.type
_entity.pdbx_description
1 polymer ?
#
loop_
_entity_poly.entity_id
_entity_poly.type
_entity_poly.pdbx_seq_one_letter_code
_entity_poly.pdbx_strand_id
1 'polypeptide(L)'
;HGLQKLFGWWSGPGLSGFEDMLVNSANSSIGFNPDFAKPLAILGALSETLGGAMVILGLLTPVGASAILGTMLIAAAYKTTLAGGFSFFAAVGGVEYELTLAVAAAVIILTGPGLYSLDFPYGWARRPFIGSFLWLIVGIGAAALIWILCNGTNPLSSPGNPAG
;
A
#
# COMPACT_ATOMS: atom_id res chain seq x y z
N HIS A 1 -5.84 3.00 9.66
CA HIS A 1 -4.71 2.05 9.72
C HIS A 1 -3.35 2.78 9.85
N GLY A 2 -3.13 3.92 9.18
CA GLY A 2 -1.88 4.67 9.33
C GLY A 2 -1.61 5.12 10.77
N LEU A 3 -2.59 5.64 11.48
CA LEU A 3 -2.46 6.04 12.89
C LEU A 3 -2.18 4.84 13.83
N GLN A 4 -2.72 3.67 13.50
CA GLN A 4 -2.40 2.43 14.21
C GLN A 4 -0.91 2.06 14.05
N LYS A 5 -0.36 2.24 12.85
CA LYS A 5 1.04 1.96 12.54
C LYS A 5 1.99 3.02 13.09
N LEU A 6 1.59 4.31 13.09
CA LEU A 6 2.45 5.40 13.59
C LEU A 6 2.47 5.45 15.12
N PHE A 7 1.30 5.44 15.75
CA PHE A 7 1.13 5.77 17.16
C PHE A 7 0.65 4.61 18.03
N GLY A 8 0.33 3.46 17.44
CA GLY A 8 -0.23 2.33 18.17
C GLY A 8 -1.68 2.55 18.65
N TRP A 9 -2.40 3.56 18.10
CA TRP A 9 -3.77 3.84 18.52
C TRP A 9 -4.69 2.66 18.20
N TRP A 10 -5.77 2.53 18.98
CA TRP A 10 -6.77 1.46 18.83
C TRP A 10 -6.14 0.05 18.80
N SER A 11 -5.21 -0.22 19.71
CA SER A 11 -4.47 -1.49 19.78
C SER A 11 -3.66 -1.82 18.52
N GLY A 12 -3.22 -0.81 17.80
CA GLY A 12 -2.32 -0.98 16.65
C GLY A 12 -0.90 -1.34 17.07
N PRO A 13 -0.07 -1.81 16.14
CA PRO A 13 1.29 -2.29 16.43
C PRO A 13 2.27 -1.17 16.81
N GLY A 14 1.94 0.09 16.48
CA GLY A 14 2.93 1.17 16.52
C GLY A 14 4.01 0.98 15.44
N LEU A 15 4.94 1.94 15.38
CA LEU A 15 5.95 1.91 14.33
C LEU A 15 6.92 0.73 14.48
N SER A 16 7.35 0.42 15.72
CA SER A 16 8.25 -0.72 15.98
C SER A 16 7.60 -2.06 15.65
N GLY A 17 6.36 -2.28 16.08
CA GLY A 17 5.66 -3.51 15.76
C GLY A 17 5.35 -3.64 14.27
N PHE A 18 5.16 -2.54 13.56
CA PHE A 18 5.00 -2.57 12.10
C PHE A 18 6.32 -2.88 11.39
N GLU A 19 7.45 -2.35 11.89
CA GLU A 19 8.80 -2.70 11.42
C GLU A 19 9.06 -4.22 11.59
N ASP A 20 8.78 -4.75 12.79
CA ASP A 20 8.93 -6.18 13.07
C ASP A 20 8.06 -7.06 12.16
N MET A 21 6.83 -6.61 11.85
CA MET A 21 5.97 -7.29 10.89
C MET A 21 6.58 -7.34 9.49
N LEU A 22 7.23 -6.26 9.03
CA LEU A 22 7.84 -6.20 7.69
C LEU A 22 9.05 -7.14 7.56
N VAL A 23 9.86 -7.26 8.60
CA VAL A 23 11.00 -8.19 8.61
C VAL A 23 10.55 -9.64 8.68
N ASN A 24 9.36 -9.89 9.26
CA ASN A 24 8.86 -11.23 9.54
C ASN A 24 9.91 -12.10 10.27
N SER A 25 10.18 -11.77 11.52
CA SER A 25 11.18 -12.44 12.35
C SER A 25 11.00 -13.96 12.47
N ALA A 26 9.78 -14.46 12.21
CA ALA A 26 9.50 -15.90 12.21
C ALA A 26 10.00 -16.61 10.93
N ASN A 27 10.10 -15.89 9.81
CA ASN A 27 10.63 -16.42 8.54
C ASN A 27 11.23 -15.28 7.70
N SER A 28 12.50 -14.99 7.96
CA SER A 28 13.23 -13.90 7.30
C SER A 28 13.38 -14.05 5.78
N SER A 29 13.11 -15.24 5.23
CA SER A 29 13.14 -15.45 3.77
C SER A 29 11.92 -14.85 3.04
N ILE A 30 10.86 -14.51 3.79
CA ILE A 30 9.60 -13.99 3.25
C ILE A 30 9.49 -12.47 3.49
N GLY A 31 10.11 -11.97 4.56
CA GLY A 31 10.06 -10.56 4.95
C GLY A 31 10.87 -9.63 4.05
N PHE A 32 10.73 -8.34 4.30
CA PHE A 32 11.61 -7.34 3.72
C PHE A 32 13.01 -7.40 4.34
N ASN A 33 14.01 -6.97 3.59
CA ASN A 33 15.37 -6.85 4.10
C ASN A 33 15.39 -5.93 5.34
N PRO A 34 15.98 -6.37 6.46
CA PRO A 34 16.02 -5.61 7.71
C PRO A 34 16.58 -4.19 7.56
N ASP A 35 17.54 -3.98 6.65
CA ASP A 35 18.14 -2.66 6.41
C ASP A 35 17.12 -1.64 5.88
N PHE A 36 16.07 -2.11 5.21
CA PHE A 36 14.99 -1.28 4.65
C PHE A 36 13.71 -1.30 5.49
N ALA A 37 13.59 -2.15 6.50
CA ALA A 37 12.36 -2.34 7.25
C ALA A 37 11.88 -1.04 7.92
N LYS A 38 12.75 -0.35 8.63
CA LYS A 38 12.42 0.91 9.31
C LYS A 38 11.99 2.03 8.35
N PRO A 39 12.76 2.37 7.31
CA PRO A 39 12.30 3.37 6.34
C PRO A 39 11.00 2.96 5.63
N LEU A 40 10.80 1.68 5.34
CA LEU A 40 9.55 1.19 4.75
C LEU A 40 8.37 1.25 5.71
N ALA A 41 8.58 0.95 7.01
CA ALA A 41 7.55 1.11 8.02
C ALA A 41 7.10 2.57 8.14
N ILE A 42 8.03 3.51 8.17
CA ILE A 42 7.74 4.95 8.19
C ILE A 42 6.99 5.35 6.92
N LEU A 43 7.50 4.97 5.75
CA LEU A 43 6.89 5.30 4.47
C LEU A 43 5.46 4.75 4.37
N GLY A 44 5.24 3.50 4.72
CA GLY A 44 3.92 2.86 4.69
C GLY A 44 2.93 3.52 5.66
N ALA A 45 3.36 3.76 6.90
CA ALA A 45 2.52 4.41 7.90
C ALA A 45 2.17 5.86 7.50
N LEU A 46 3.12 6.62 6.95
CA LEU A 46 2.86 7.98 6.42
C LEU A 46 1.99 7.96 5.17
N SER A 47 2.20 7.03 4.25
CA SER A 47 1.37 6.88 3.04
C SER A 47 -0.09 6.66 3.39
N GLU A 48 -0.40 5.82 4.37
CA GLU A 48 -1.77 5.60 4.81
C GLU A 48 -2.33 6.80 5.60
N THR A 49 -1.53 7.44 6.44
CA THR A 49 -2.01 8.55 7.28
C THR A 49 -2.18 9.83 6.48
N LEU A 50 -1.12 10.28 5.82
CA LEU A 50 -1.15 11.51 5.03
C LEU A 50 -1.97 11.31 3.75
N GLY A 51 -1.79 10.18 3.06
CA GLY A 51 -2.58 9.84 1.89
C GLY A 51 -4.07 9.78 2.20
N GLY A 52 -4.44 9.16 3.33
CA GLY A 52 -5.83 9.14 3.81
C GLY A 52 -6.37 10.53 4.11
N ALA A 53 -5.61 11.37 4.83
CA ALA A 53 -5.98 12.76 5.10
C ALA A 53 -6.14 13.58 3.81
N MET A 54 -5.22 13.42 2.86
CA MET A 54 -5.29 14.09 1.55
C MET A 54 -6.56 13.71 0.78
N VAL A 55 -6.92 12.42 0.76
CA VAL A 55 -8.13 11.94 0.09
C VAL A 55 -9.39 12.44 0.79
N ILE A 56 -9.44 12.43 2.15
CA ILE A 56 -10.60 12.91 2.92
C ILE A 56 -10.84 14.41 2.69
N LEU A 57 -9.77 15.21 2.71
CA LEU A 57 -9.85 16.64 2.49
C LEU A 57 -10.01 17.01 1.01
N GLY A 58 -9.75 16.06 0.12
CA GLY A 58 -9.68 16.33 -1.30
C GLY A 58 -8.54 17.31 -1.64
N LEU A 59 -7.38 17.16 -0.99
CA LEU A 59 -6.19 17.97 -1.18
C LEU A 59 -5.08 17.12 -1.79
N LEU A 60 -4.56 17.52 -2.97
CA LEU A 60 -3.64 16.71 -3.75
C LEU A 60 -4.13 15.26 -3.89
N THR A 61 -5.41 15.11 -4.15
CA THR A 61 -6.13 13.83 -4.13
C THR A 61 -5.45 12.73 -4.94
N PRO A 62 -4.96 12.95 -6.18
CA PRO A 62 -4.30 11.89 -6.94
C PRO A 62 -2.99 11.41 -6.29
N VAL A 63 -2.28 12.32 -5.62
CA VAL A 63 -1.03 11.98 -4.90
C VAL A 63 -1.34 11.09 -3.70
N GLY A 64 -2.29 11.52 -2.86
CA GLY A 64 -2.72 10.74 -1.69
C GLY A 64 -3.26 9.37 -2.07
N ALA A 65 -4.12 9.32 -3.09
CA ALA A 65 -4.68 8.06 -3.59
C ALA A 65 -3.59 7.15 -4.20
N SER A 66 -2.59 7.72 -4.89
CA SER A 66 -1.44 6.96 -5.42
C SER A 66 -0.60 6.33 -4.32
N ALA A 67 -0.35 7.06 -3.23
CA ALA A 67 0.36 6.54 -2.06
C ALA A 67 -0.40 5.38 -1.41
N ILE A 68 -1.72 5.51 -1.25
CA ILE A 68 -2.59 4.42 -0.73
C ILE A 68 -2.56 3.22 -1.68
N LEU A 69 -2.71 3.44 -2.99
CA LEU A 69 -2.65 2.38 -4.00
C LEU A 69 -1.35 1.57 -3.88
N GLY A 70 -0.20 2.24 -3.87
CA GLY A 70 1.10 1.60 -3.75
C GLY A 70 1.23 0.78 -2.47
N THR A 71 0.82 1.35 -1.33
CA THR A 71 0.85 0.66 -0.04
C THR A 71 -0.05 -0.57 -0.02
N MET A 72 -1.26 -0.50 -0.58
CA MET A 72 -2.18 -1.63 -0.63
C MET A 72 -1.68 -2.75 -1.55
N LEU A 73 -1.04 -2.41 -2.67
CA LEU A 73 -0.44 -3.41 -3.55
C LEU A 73 0.73 -4.14 -2.87
N ILE A 74 1.60 -3.41 -2.15
CA ILE A 74 2.68 -4.01 -1.36
C ILE A 74 2.10 -4.91 -0.26
N ALA A 75 1.06 -4.46 0.46
CA ALA A 75 0.42 -5.24 1.50
C ALA A 75 -0.22 -6.52 0.95
N ALA A 76 -0.87 -6.45 -0.21
CA ALA A 76 -1.44 -7.62 -0.88
C ALA A 76 -0.35 -8.61 -1.31
N ALA A 77 0.75 -8.14 -1.89
CA ALA A 77 1.89 -8.97 -2.26
C ALA A 77 2.51 -9.64 -1.03
N TYR A 78 2.69 -8.89 0.07
CA TYR A 78 3.23 -9.41 1.32
C TYR A 78 2.35 -10.50 1.95
N LYS A 79 1.04 -10.27 2.02
CA LYS A 79 0.08 -11.29 2.48
C LYS A 79 0.10 -12.55 1.62
N THR A 80 0.21 -12.41 0.31
CA THR A 80 0.29 -13.53 -0.62
C THR A 80 1.54 -14.37 -0.38
N THR A 81 2.70 -13.74 -0.12
CA THR A 81 3.93 -14.46 0.22
C THR A 81 3.85 -15.14 1.58
N LEU A 82 3.27 -14.49 2.59
CA LEU A 82 3.05 -15.07 3.92
C LEU A 82 2.14 -16.30 3.86
N ALA A 83 1.09 -16.27 3.06
CA ALA A 83 0.14 -17.36 2.91
C ALA A 83 0.70 -18.54 2.05
N GLY A 84 1.86 -18.36 1.44
CA GLY A 84 2.43 -19.35 0.53
C GLY A 84 1.68 -19.50 -0.79
N GLY A 85 0.86 -18.51 -1.17
CA GLY A 85 0.10 -18.49 -2.40
C GLY A 85 -1.03 -17.48 -2.38
N PHE A 86 -1.62 -17.25 -3.55
CA PHE A 86 -2.72 -16.29 -3.68
C PHE A 86 -4.00 -16.85 -3.06
N SER A 87 -4.58 -16.08 -2.14
CA SER A 87 -5.94 -16.28 -1.62
C SER A 87 -6.69 -14.96 -1.69
N PHE A 88 -7.91 -14.97 -2.22
CA PHE A 88 -8.72 -13.77 -2.35
C PHE A 88 -9.46 -13.44 -1.05
N PHE A 89 -10.23 -14.39 -0.51
CA PHE A 89 -11.17 -14.12 0.57
C PHE A 89 -10.49 -13.78 1.90
N ALA A 90 -10.86 -12.66 2.50
CA ALA A 90 -10.33 -12.20 3.78
C ALA A 90 -10.59 -13.18 4.94
N ALA A 91 -11.70 -13.93 4.90
CA ALA A 91 -12.05 -14.95 5.90
C ALA A 91 -10.99 -16.06 6.06
N VAL A 92 -10.19 -16.29 5.04
CA VAL A 92 -9.08 -17.27 5.05
C VAL A 92 -7.69 -16.60 4.97
N GLY A 93 -7.60 -15.33 5.40
CA GLY A 93 -6.35 -14.57 5.39
C GLY A 93 -5.98 -14.00 4.02
N GLY A 94 -6.90 -13.94 3.07
CA GLY A 94 -6.67 -13.44 1.72
C GLY A 94 -6.59 -11.92 1.61
N VAL A 95 -6.39 -11.46 0.39
CA VAL A 95 -6.06 -10.07 0.03
C VAL A 95 -7.27 -9.22 -0.39
N GLU A 96 -8.48 -9.69 -0.12
CA GLU A 96 -9.74 -9.02 -0.50
C GLU A 96 -9.78 -7.55 -0.05
N TYR A 97 -9.39 -7.31 1.19
CA TYR A 97 -9.40 -5.97 1.77
C TYR A 97 -8.40 -5.04 1.08
N GLU A 98 -7.16 -5.48 0.92
CA GLU A 98 -6.11 -4.71 0.27
C GLU A 98 -6.45 -4.40 -1.19
N LEU A 99 -6.96 -5.39 -1.92
CA LEU A 99 -7.38 -5.20 -3.31
C LEU A 99 -8.58 -4.27 -3.44
N THR A 100 -9.55 -4.36 -2.54
CA THR A 100 -10.70 -3.44 -2.52
C THR A 100 -10.25 -2.00 -2.33
N LEU A 101 -9.35 -1.75 -1.38
CA LEU A 101 -8.80 -0.40 -1.16
C LEU A 101 -7.92 0.06 -2.32
N ALA A 102 -7.14 -0.84 -2.93
CA ALA A 102 -6.32 -0.52 -4.10
C ALA A 102 -7.20 -0.10 -5.29
N VAL A 103 -8.27 -0.84 -5.57
CA VAL A 103 -9.23 -0.50 -6.63
C VAL A 103 -9.93 0.82 -6.31
N ALA A 104 -10.39 1.03 -5.08
CA ALA A 104 -11.01 2.29 -4.67
C ALA A 104 -10.04 3.48 -4.86
N ALA A 105 -8.78 3.33 -4.47
CA ALA A 105 -7.76 4.36 -4.69
C ALA A 105 -7.51 4.62 -6.19
N ALA A 106 -7.44 3.57 -7.01
CA ALA A 106 -7.29 3.70 -8.47
C ALA A 106 -8.49 4.44 -9.10
N VAL A 107 -9.71 4.12 -8.66
CA VAL A 107 -10.92 4.84 -9.11
C VAL A 107 -10.85 6.32 -8.72
N ILE A 108 -10.46 6.65 -7.49
CA ILE A 108 -10.29 8.04 -7.05
C ILE A 108 -9.23 8.77 -7.89
N ILE A 109 -8.12 8.12 -8.21
CA ILE A 109 -7.09 8.69 -9.09
C ILE A 109 -7.70 9.04 -10.45
N LEU A 110 -8.46 8.12 -11.06
CA LEU A 110 -8.98 8.27 -12.41
C LEU A 110 -10.17 9.24 -12.50
N THR A 111 -11.03 9.26 -11.48
CA THR A 111 -12.22 10.14 -11.44
C THR A 111 -11.90 11.55 -10.92
N GLY A 112 -10.79 11.68 -10.20
CA GLY A 112 -10.39 12.94 -9.57
C GLY A 112 -11.20 13.28 -8.31
N PRO A 113 -10.91 14.44 -7.71
CA PRO A 113 -11.58 14.92 -6.52
C PRO A 113 -13.02 15.35 -6.81
N GLY A 114 -13.91 15.17 -5.84
CA GLY A 114 -15.30 15.62 -5.95
C GLY A 114 -15.48 17.14 -5.85
N LEU A 115 -16.71 17.59 -6.07
CA LEU A 115 -17.08 19.01 -6.09
C LEU A 115 -16.75 19.78 -4.79
N TYR A 116 -16.78 19.10 -3.66
CA TYR A 116 -16.52 19.68 -2.34
C TYR A 116 -15.07 19.55 -1.87
N SER A 117 -14.16 19.14 -2.77
CA SER A 117 -12.74 18.98 -2.46
C SER A 117 -12.02 20.32 -2.41
N LEU A 118 -10.93 20.40 -1.66
CA LEU A 118 -10.02 21.54 -1.66
C LEU A 118 -9.30 21.70 -3.01
N ASP A 119 -9.22 20.63 -3.79
CA ASP A 119 -8.64 20.64 -5.13
C ASP A 119 -9.56 21.21 -6.20
N PHE A 120 -10.88 21.27 -5.95
CA PHE A 120 -11.87 21.65 -6.96
C PHE A 120 -11.63 23.00 -7.65
N PRO A 121 -11.13 24.05 -6.95
CA PRO A 121 -10.83 25.33 -7.60
C PRO A 121 -9.73 25.25 -8.65
N TYR A 122 -8.85 24.23 -8.56
CA TYR A 122 -7.68 24.11 -9.42
C TYR A 122 -8.01 23.39 -10.73
N GLY A 123 -7.48 23.90 -11.86
CA GLY A 123 -7.80 23.38 -13.21
C GLY A 123 -7.40 21.93 -13.46
N TRP A 124 -6.35 21.45 -12.76
CA TRP A 124 -5.89 20.05 -12.85
C TRP A 124 -6.89 19.05 -12.24
N ALA A 125 -7.67 19.49 -11.25
CA ALA A 125 -8.70 18.67 -10.63
C ALA A 125 -9.94 18.48 -11.51
N ARG A 126 -10.17 19.38 -12.48
CA ARG A 126 -11.33 19.37 -13.36
C ARG A 126 -11.17 18.54 -14.63
N ARG A 127 -9.93 18.14 -14.94
CA ARG A 127 -9.60 17.35 -16.13
C ARG A 127 -8.62 16.25 -15.77
N PRO A 128 -9.08 15.15 -15.20
CA PRO A 128 -8.22 14.14 -14.59
C PRO A 128 -7.37 13.33 -15.57
N PHE A 129 -7.54 13.44 -16.91
CA PHE A 129 -7.11 12.42 -17.83
C PHE A 129 -5.60 12.13 -17.91
N ILE A 130 -4.74 13.10 -18.14
CA ILE A 130 -3.32 12.78 -18.36
C ILE A 130 -2.54 12.74 -17.05
N GLY A 131 -2.75 13.73 -16.18
CA GLY A 131 -2.05 13.80 -14.91
C GLY A 131 -2.43 12.67 -13.95
N SER A 132 -3.71 12.30 -13.93
CA SER A 132 -4.22 11.22 -13.08
C SER A 132 -3.71 9.85 -13.50
N PHE A 133 -3.65 9.57 -14.80
CA PHE A 133 -3.08 8.33 -15.29
C PHE A 133 -1.59 8.19 -14.95
N LEU A 134 -0.84 9.29 -14.95
CA LEU A 134 0.54 9.30 -14.48
C LEU A 134 0.65 8.88 -13.01
N TRP A 135 -0.24 9.39 -12.14
CA TRP A 135 -0.25 9.02 -10.72
C TRP A 135 -0.64 7.56 -10.48
N LEU A 136 -1.47 6.99 -11.34
CA LEU A 136 -1.75 5.55 -11.31
C LEU A 136 -0.48 4.73 -11.62
N ILE A 137 0.26 5.12 -12.67
CA ILE A 137 1.53 4.48 -13.02
C ILE A 137 2.57 4.64 -11.89
N VAL A 138 2.64 5.83 -11.29
CA VAL A 138 3.56 6.10 -10.16
C VAL A 138 3.25 5.19 -8.97
N GLY A 139 1.98 5.04 -8.58
CA GLY A 139 1.59 4.17 -7.47
C GLY A 139 1.94 2.70 -7.71
N ILE A 140 1.60 2.18 -8.88
CA ILE A 140 1.91 0.80 -9.28
C ILE A 140 3.42 0.60 -9.42
N GLY A 141 4.10 1.52 -10.11
CA GLY A 141 5.54 1.45 -10.36
C GLY A 141 6.36 1.54 -9.08
N ALA A 142 5.98 2.42 -8.16
CA ALA A 142 6.63 2.54 -6.86
C ALA A 142 6.45 1.26 -6.02
N ALA A 143 5.25 0.66 -6.03
CA ALA A 143 5.00 -0.60 -5.34
C ALA A 143 5.88 -1.74 -5.91
N ALA A 144 5.92 -1.88 -7.23
CA ALA A 144 6.75 -2.87 -7.89
C ALA A 144 8.25 -2.66 -7.61
N LEU A 145 8.71 -1.41 -7.70
CA LEU A 145 10.11 -1.07 -7.44
C LEU A 145 10.53 -1.37 -6.00
N ILE A 146 9.74 -0.93 -5.02
CA ILE A 146 9.98 -1.21 -3.60
C ILE A 146 10.01 -2.72 -3.35
N TRP A 147 9.07 -3.46 -3.94
CA TRP A 147 9.03 -4.91 -3.80
C TRP A 147 10.30 -5.57 -4.34
N ILE A 148 10.68 -5.26 -5.57
CA ILE A 148 11.85 -5.86 -6.23
C ILE A 148 13.15 -5.52 -5.50
N LEU A 149 13.30 -4.27 -5.04
CA LEU A 149 14.55 -3.83 -4.40
C LEU A 149 14.67 -4.25 -2.93
N CYS A 150 13.54 -4.32 -2.21
CA CYS A 150 13.56 -4.46 -0.76
C CYS A 150 13.11 -5.84 -0.27
N ASN A 151 12.32 -6.59 -1.04
CA ASN A 151 11.86 -7.93 -0.69
C ASN A 151 12.50 -9.00 -1.60
N GLY A 152 12.35 -8.83 -2.93
CA GLY A 152 12.95 -9.75 -3.91
C GLY A 152 12.20 -11.08 -4.08
N THR A 153 11.19 -11.38 -3.29
CA THR A 153 10.37 -12.59 -3.45
C THR A 153 9.32 -12.42 -4.54
N ASN A 154 8.98 -13.50 -5.26
CA ASN A 154 7.88 -13.44 -6.23
C ASN A 154 6.55 -13.80 -5.52
N PRO A 155 5.62 -12.83 -5.34
CA PRO A 155 4.35 -13.08 -4.65
C PRO A 155 3.41 -14.02 -5.41
N LEU A 156 3.69 -14.31 -6.68
CA LEU A 156 2.89 -15.20 -7.52
C LEU A 156 3.45 -16.62 -7.59
N SER A 157 4.68 -16.82 -7.13
CA SER A 157 5.24 -18.17 -7.03
C SER A 157 4.85 -18.79 -5.69
N SER A 158 4.27 -19.98 -5.70
CA SER A 158 4.23 -20.79 -4.49
C SER A 158 5.67 -20.97 -3.99
N PRO A 159 5.97 -20.80 -2.68
CA PRO A 159 7.25 -21.23 -2.15
C PRO A 159 7.40 -22.71 -2.52
N GLY A 160 8.37 -23.01 -3.36
CA GLY A 160 8.61 -24.37 -3.78
C GLY A 160 8.72 -25.25 -2.54
N ASN A 161 8.01 -26.39 -2.55
CA ASN A 161 8.16 -27.38 -1.52
C ASN A 161 9.65 -27.70 -1.39
N PRO A 162 10.31 -27.47 -0.23
CA PRO A 162 11.73 -27.77 -0.07
C PRO A 162 12.07 -29.26 -0.05
N ALA A 163 11.08 -30.11 -0.42
CA ALA A 163 11.21 -31.56 -0.58
C ALA A 163 11.00 -31.95 -2.06
N GLY A 164 11.89 -31.49 -2.93
CA GLY A 164 12.06 -31.95 -4.30
C GLY A 164 13.52 -32.26 -4.54
#